data_61d28a7a65fd573316d50da513701dbd
#
_entry.id   61d28a7a65fd573316d50da513701dbd
#
_cell.length_a   1.000
_cell.length_b   1.000
_cell.length_c   1.000
_cell.angle_alpha   90.00
_cell.angle_beta   90.00
_cell.angle_gamma   90.00
#
_symmetry.space_group_name_H-M   'P 1'
#
loop_
_entity.id
_entity.type
_entity.pdbx_description
1 polymer ?
#
loop_
_entity_poly.entity_id
_entity_poly.type
_entity_poly.pdbx_seq_one_letter_code
_entity_poly.pdbx_strand_id
1 'polypeptide(L)'
;MQIRVRDTGAVMYEDEFRRLHFGLGLPKVLTEAGLNDWGADIVFEGPQASGGTVYQFSMRQGVEQLEGKWYTKYVLGPIFTDTPATETEPAKTAAENEAAYRAMKDAEQAANVRRTRTEKLKDCDWTQIADSTADKTAWATYRQALRDITAASGFPWTMTWPETP
;
A
#
# COMPACT_ATOMS: atom_id res chain seq x y z
N MET A 1 14.29 18.31 0.93
CA MET A 1 13.28 19.29 0.47
C MET A 1 12.98 19.02 -0.99
N GLN A 2 11.72 19.20 -1.44
CA GLN A 2 11.35 19.13 -2.85
C GLN A 2 11.04 20.53 -3.35
N ILE A 3 11.36 20.77 -4.62
CA ILE A 3 11.28 22.07 -5.27
C ILE A 3 10.55 21.91 -6.59
N ARG A 4 9.61 22.79 -6.85
CA ARG A 4 8.88 22.87 -8.12
C ARG A 4 9.40 24.08 -8.92
N VAL A 5 9.80 23.84 -10.15
CA VAL A 5 10.17 24.92 -11.09
C VAL A 5 8.91 25.44 -11.75
N ARG A 6 8.67 26.75 -11.68
CA ARG A 6 7.41 27.38 -12.13
C ARG A 6 7.18 27.24 -13.63
N ASP A 7 8.21 27.51 -14.43
CA ASP A 7 8.11 27.55 -15.88
C ASP A 7 7.77 26.19 -16.50
N THR A 8 8.33 25.12 -15.94
CA THR A 8 8.18 23.75 -16.45
C THR A 8 7.17 22.92 -15.68
N GLY A 9 6.85 23.31 -14.43
CA GLY A 9 6.10 22.49 -13.50
C GLY A 9 6.87 21.30 -12.96
N ALA A 10 8.14 21.13 -13.33
CA ALA A 10 8.98 20.01 -12.88
C ALA A 10 9.20 20.06 -11.37
N VAL A 11 9.11 18.88 -10.74
CA VAL A 11 9.35 18.70 -9.30
C VAL A 11 10.58 17.82 -9.12
N MET A 12 11.54 18.30 -8.36
CA MET A 12 12.82 17.62 -8.12
C MET A 12 13.27 17.78 -6.67
N TYR A 13 14.26 17.01 -6.26
CA TYR A 13 14.89 17.18 -4.96
C TYR A 13 15.89 18.34 -4.98
N GLU A 14 16.17 18.89 -3.79
CA GLU A 14 17.09 20.03 -3.62
C GLU A 14 18.47 19.77 -4.21
N ASP A 15 19.01 18.58 -4.07
CA ASP A 15 20.32 18.20 -4.62
C ASP A 15 20.34 18.22 -6.15
N GLU A 16 19.27 17.83 -6.80
CA GLU A 16 19.09 17.92 -8.25
C GLU A 16 18.94 19.37 -8.69
N PHE A 17 18.13 20.15 -7.99
CA PHE A 17 17.98 21.58 -8.26
C PHE A 17 19.32 22.31 -8.14
N ARG A 18 20.14 22.00 -7.11
CA ARG A 18 21.48 22.57 -6.94
C ARG A 18 22.44 22.16 -8.05
N ARG A 19 22.35 20.93 -8.56
CA ARG A 19 23.18 20.49 -9.70
C ARG A 19 22.86 21.25 -10.97
N LEU A 20 21.58 21.44 -11.26
CA LEU A 20 21.12 22.19 -12.45
C LEU A 20 21.54 23.67 -12.43
N HIS A 21 21.67 24.24 -11.22
CA HIS A 21 22.05 25.64 -11.01
C HIS A 21 23.48 25.80 -10.47
N PHE A 22 24.31 24.78 -10.69
CA PHE A 22 25.73 24.82 -10.23
C PHE A 22 26.48 26.02 -10.83
N GLY A 23 27.20 26.73 -9.98
CA GLY A 23 27.97 27.90 -10.39
C GLY A 23 27.19 29.21 -10.52
N LEU A 24 25.86 29.19 -10.34
CA LEU A 24 24.98 30.37 -10.46
C LEU A 24 24.77 31.13 -9.14
N GLY A 25 25.48 30.76 -8.06
CA GLY A 25 25.40 31.49 -6.79
C GLY A 25 24.20 31.20 -5.91
N LEU A 26 23.64 30.00 -5.99
CA LEU A 26 22.58 29.56 -5.09
C LEU A 26 22.95 29.68 -3.61
N PRO A 27 22.07 30.22 -2.75
CA PRO A 27 22.38 30.35 -1.33
C PRO A 27 22.57 28.97 -0.67
N LYS A 28 23.36 28.93 0.40
CA LYS A 28 23.63 27.69 1.15
C LYS A 28 22.36 27.09 1.73
N VAL A 29 21.43 27.92 2.17
CA VAL A 29 20.10 27.52 2.65
C VAL A 29 19.06 28.07 1.68
N LEU A 30 18.22 27.18 1.11
CA LEU A 30 17.12 27.57 0.25
C LEU A 30 15.88 27.84 1.12
N THR A 31 15.38 29.06 1.02
CA THR A 31 14.13 29.50 1.67
C THR A 31 13.07 29.76 0.62
N GLU A 32 11.81 29.89 1.01
CA GLU A 32 10.72 30.28 0.07
C GLU A 32 11.05 31.59 -0.65
N ALA A 33 11.50 32.59 0.10
CA ALA A 33 11.89 33.89 -0.47
C ALA A 33 13.08 33.75 -1.45
N GLY A 34 14.11 32.99 -1.07
CA GLY A 34 15.27 32.75 -1.93
C GLY A 34 14.91 31.99 -3.20
N LEU A 35 14.03 31.00 -3.13
CA LEU A 35 13.55 30.24 -4.31
C LEU A 35 12.68 31.08 -5.25
N ASN A 36 12.01 32.09 -4.70
CA ASN A 36 11.18 33.00 -5.52
C ASN A 36 12.02 33.71 -6.60
N ASP A 37 13.24 34.11 -6.26
CA ASP A 37 14.17 34.79 -7.21
C ASP A 37 14.65 33.83 -8.32
N TRP A 38 14.53 32.52 -8.09
CA TRP A 38 14.87 31.44 -9.04
C TRP A 38 13.65 30.89 -9.79
N GLY A 39 12.48 31.52 -9.67
CA GLY A 39 11.26 31.02 -10.30
C GLY A 39 10.82 29.65 -9.79
N ALA A 40 11.06 29.35 -8.54
CA ALA A 40 10.79 28.06 -7.93
C ALA A 40 9.98 28.17 -6.64
N ASP A 41 9.32 27.08 -6.26
CA ASP A 41 8.50 26.97 -5.06
C ASP A 41 8.94 25.76 -4.22
N ILE A 42 8.82 25.86 -2.89
CA ILE A 42 8.94 24.69 -2.02
C ILE A 42 7.70 23.82 -2.18
N VAL A 43 7.90 22.51 -2.29
CA VAL A 43 6.82 21.52 -2.20
C VAL A 43 6.85 20.90 -0.82
N PHE A 44 5.79 21.13 -0.07
CA PHE A 44 5.56 20.55 1.26
C PHE A 44 4.97 19.16 1.14
N GLU A 45 5.06 18.38 2.22
CA GLU A 45 4.39 17.09 2.28
C GLU A 45 2.88 17.31 2.48
N GLY A 46 2.08 16.75 1.59
CA GLY A 46 0.63 16.82 1.68
C GLY A 46 0.02 15.69 2.50
N PRO A 47 -1.28 15.76 2.78
CA PRO A 47 -1.98 14.71 3.51
C PRO A 47 -2.04 13.42 2.68
N GLN A 48 -1.86 12.28 3.36
CA GLN A 48 -2.03 10.97 2.74
C GLN A 48 -3.49 10.73 2.37
N ALA A 49 -3.75 10.12 1.22
CA ALA A 49 -5.09 9.69 0.85
C ALA A 49 -5.58 8.60 1.81
N SER A 50 -6.84 8.70 2.26
CA SER A 50 -7.46 7.79 3.21
C SER A 50 -8.86 7.36 2.75
N GLY A 51 -9.46 6.37 3.42
CA GLY A 51 -10.81 5.89 3.09
C GLY A 51 -10.85 4.89 1.94
N GLY A 52 -9.73 4.33 1.53
CA GLY A 52 -9.66 3.30 0.50
C GLY A 52 -10.14 1.92 0.94
N THR A 53 -10.21 1.01 -0.01
CA THR A 53 -10.52 -0.42 0.20
C THR A 53 -9.25 -1.19 0.59
N VAL A 54 -9.39 -2.49 0.91
CA VAL A 54 -8.26 -3.39 1.18
C VAL A 54 -7.30 -3.56 -0.01
N TYR A 55 -7.71 -3.14 -1.20
CA TYR A 55 -6.91 -3.20 -2.42
C TYR A 55 -6.17 -1.89 -2.71
N GLN A 56 -6.43 -0.84 -1.94
CA GLN A 56 -5.93 0.51 -2.20
C GLN A 56 -5.00 0.99 -1.10
N PHE A 57 -4.05 1.80 -1.51
CA PHE A 57 -3.12 2.47 -0.61
C PHE A 57 -2.88 3.90 -1.10
N SER A 58 -2.43 4.75 -0.20
CA SER A 58 -2.05 6.12 -0.58
C SER A 58 -0.80 6.09 -1.44
N MET A 59 -0.89 6.66 -2.63
CA MET A 59 0.23 6.79 -3.56
C MET A 59 0.38 8.22 -4.04
N ARG A 60 1.62 8.62 -4.26
CA ARG A 60 1.93 9.94 -4.76
C ARG A 60 1.51 10.10 -6.22
N GLN A 61 0.81 11.20 -6.51
CA GLN A 61 0.40 11.56 -7.87
C GLN A 61 0.66 13.06 -8.14
N GLY A 62 1.93 13.43 -8.23
CA GLY A 62 2.32 14.80 -8.55
C GLY A 62 2.22 15.76 -7.35
N VAL A 63 1.82 16.98 -7.61
CA VAL A 63 1.67 18.05 -6.63
C VAL A 63 0.38 18.83 -6.86
N GLU A 64 -0.12 19.48 -5.81
CA GLU A 64 -1.28 20.34 -5.86
C GLU A 64 -1.04 21.63 -5.08
N GLN A 65 -1.77 22.68 -5.40
CA GLN A 65 -1.69 23.95 -4.68
C GLN A 65 -2.85 24.08 -3.71
N LEU A 66 -2.54 24.27 -2.43
CA LEU A 66 -3.50 24.51 -1.35
C LEU A 66 -3.12 25.80 -0.65
N GLU A 67 -4.06 26.72 -0.51
CA GLU A 67 -3.85 28.01 0.17
C GLU A 67 -2.59 28.76 -0.29
N GLY A 68 -2.31 28.73 -1.59
CA GLY A 68 -1.16 29.41 -2.19
C GLY A 68 0.19 28.68 -2.06
N LYS A 69 0.25 27.54 -1.37
CA LYS A 69 1.45 26.72 -1.24
C LYS A 69 1.35 25.42 -2.00
N TRP A 70 2.49 24.88 -2.44
CA TRP A 70 2.53 23.61 -3.16
C TRP A 70 2.75 22.45 -2.20
N TYR A 71 1.97 21.39 -2.39
CA TYR A 71 2.01 20.17 -1.60
C TYR A 71 2.13 18.94 -2.50
N THR A 72 2.77 17.89 -2.00
CA THR A 72 2.70 16.57 -2.60
C THR A 72 1.24 16.11 -2.61
N LYS A 73 0.72 15.73 -3.78
CA LYS A 73 -0.62 15.18 -3.93
C LYS A 73 -0.60 13.68 -3.75
N TYR A 74 -1.49 13.19 -2.91
CA TYR A 74 -1.72 11.76 -2.71
C TYR A 74 -3.12 11.36 -3.16
N VAL A 75 -3.22 10.21 -3.81
CA VAL A 75 -4.48 9.60 -4.26
C VAL A 75 -4.53 8.15 -3.84
N LEU A 76 -5.73 7.57 -3.78
CA LEU A 76 -5.88 6.14 -3.58
C LEU A 76 -5.53 5.40 -4.86
N GLY A 77 -4.59 4.49 -4.78
CA GLY A 77 -4.14 3.63 -5.89
C GLY A 77 -4.01 2.17 -5.46
N PRO A 78 -3.63 1.28 -6.39
CA PRO A 78 -3.15 1.58 -7.74
C PRO A 78 -4.24 2.12 -8.68
N ILE A 79 -3.83 2.90 -9.68
CA ILE A 79 -4.69 3.38 -10.77
C ILE A 79 -4.47 2.47 -11.97
N PHE A 80 -5.55 1.96 -12.53
CA PHE A 80 -5.49 1.05 -13.68
C PHE A 80 -5.84 1.80 -14.97
N THR A 81 -5.14 1.47 -16.04
CA THR A 81 -5.35 1.98 -17.38
C THR A 81 -5.44 0.79 -18.34
N ASP A 82 -5.96 1.04 -19.52
CA ASP A 82 -5.95 0.05 -20.60
C ASP A 82 -4.51 -0.29 -20.99
N THR A 83 -4.26 -1.57 -21.24
CA THR A 83 -2.98 -2.10 -21.69
C THR A 83 -3.12 -2.53 -23.15
N PRO A 84 -2.31 -2.02 -24.08
CA PRO A 84 -2.37 -2.44 -25.47
C PRO A 84 -1.93 -3.89 -25.65
N ALA A 85 -2.39 -4.53 -26.73
CA ALA A 85 -1.93 -5.85 -27.12
C ALA A 85 -0.41 -5.86 -27.41
N THR A 86 0.24 -6.96 -27.05
CA THR A 86 1.63 -7.26 -27.40
C THR A 86 1.66 -8.48 -28.34
N GLU A 87 2.84 -8.91 -28.76
CA GLU A 87 2.99 -10.13 -29.57
C GLU A 87 2.52 -11.40 -28.84
N THR A 88 2.53 -11.39 -27.50
CA THR A 88 2.25 -12.57 -26.66
C THR A 88 0.98 -12.45 -25.84
N GLU A 89 0.48 -11.24 -25.62
CA GLU A 89 -0.72 -11.00 -24.80
C GLU A 89 -1.73 -10.10 -25.52
N PRO A 90 -3.05 -10.39 -25.38
CA PRO A 90 -4.11 -9.55 -25.91
C PRO A 90 -4.17 -8.21 -25.13
N ALA A 91 -4.81 -7.21 -25.74
CA ALA A 91 -5.14 -5.98 -25.02
C ALA A 91 -6.03 -6.28 -23.82
N LYS A 92 -5.84 -5.51 -22.74
CA LYS A 92 -6.65 -5.59 -21.52
C LYS A 92 -7.18 -4.20 -21.18
N THR A 93 -8.43 -4.12 -20.78
CA THR A 93 -9.04 -2.90 -20.26
C THR A 93 -8.57 -2.59 -18.84
N ALA A 94 -8.72 -1.34 -18.41
CA ALA A 94 -8.46 -0.93 -17.04
C ALA A 94 -9.23 -1.79 -16.02
N ALA A 95 -10.49 -2.14 -16.32
CA ALA A 95 -11.32 -2.99 -15.47
C ALA A 95 -10.79 -4.43 -15.35
N GLU A 96 -10.29 -5.01 -16.44
CA GLU A 96 -9.66 -6.33 -16.43
C GLU A 96 -8.34 -6.33 -15.65
N ASN A 97 -7.53 -5.29 -15.81
CA ASN A 97 -6.30 -5.11 -15.04
C ASN A 97 -6.60 -4.96 -13.53
N GLU A 98 -7.64 -4.20 -13.17
CA GLU A 98 -8.09 -4.06 -11.79
C GLU A 98 -8.59 -5.41 -11.23
N ALA A 99 -9.41 -6.14 -11.98
CA ALA A 99 -9.92 -7.45 -11.57
C ALA A 99 -8.79 -8.46 -11.34
N ALA A 100 -7.80 -8.49 -12.24
CA ALA A 100 -6.63 -9.35 -12.10
C ALA A 100 -5.79 -8.99 -10.86
N TYR A 101 -5.60 -7.72 -10.59
CA TYR A 101 -4.90 -7.24 -9.39
C TYR A 101 -5.64 -7.63 -8.11
N ARG A 102 -6.97 -7.44 -8.05
CA ARG A 102 -7.79 -7.85 -6.90
C ARG A 102 -7.70 -9.36 -6.67
N ALA A 103 -7.85 -10.16 -7.72
CA ALA A 103 -7.74 -11.61 -7.63
C ALA A 103 -6.34 -12.06 -7.12
N MET A 104 -5.27 -11.40 -7.57
CA MET A 104 -3.92 -11.65 -7.07
C MET A 104 -3.81 -11.33 -5.58
N LYS A 105 -4.35 -10.18 -5.13
CA LYS A 105 -4.32 -9.77 -3.72
C LYS A 105 -5.15 -10.71 -2.83
N ASP A 106 -6.31 -11.14 -3.31
CA ASP A 106 -7.15 -12.12 -2.61
C ASP A 106 -6.43 -13.47 -2.47
N ALA A 107 -5.77 -13.93 -3.52
CA ALA A 107 -4.98 -15.17 -3.48
C ALA A 107 -3.79 -15.07 -2.52
N GLU A 108 -3.07 -13.95 -2.53
CA GLU A 108 -1.95 -13.67 -1.62
C GLU A 108 -2.40 -13.69 -0.16
N GLN A 109 -3.48 -12.96 0.15
CA GLN A 109 -4.04 -12.90 1.50
C GLN A 109 -4.60 -14.26 1.94
N ALA A 110 -5.29 -14.97 1.06
CA ALA A 110 -5.77 -16.32 1.33
C ALA A 110 -4.62 -17.31 1.64
N ALA A 111 -3.49 -17.18 0.95
CA ALA A 111 -2.30 -17.97 1.25
C ALA A 111 -1.73 -17.63 2.63
N ASN A 112 -1.67 -16.35 3.00
CA ASN A 112 -1.26 -15.91 4.33
C ASN A 112 -2.14 -16.48 5.43
N VAL A 113 -3.47 -16.38 5.26
CA VAL A 113 -4.43 -16.96 6.24
C VAL A 113 -4.25 -18.47 6.38
N ARG A 114 -4.07 -19.20 5.26
CA ARG A 114 -3.83 -20.65 5.31
C ARG A 114 -2.53 -21.02 6.01
N ARG A 115 -1.46 -20.22 5.83
CA ARG A 115 -0.19 -20.40 6.53
C ARG A 115 -0.37 -20.22 8.04
N THR A 116 -0.94 -19.10 8.48
CA THR A 116 -1.22 -18.80 9.88
C THR A 116 -2.13 -19.87 10.53
N ARG A 117 -3.16 -20.33 9.82
CA ARG A 117 -4.00 -21.46 10.27
C ARG A 117 -3.17 -22.71 10.52
N THR A 118 -2.25 -23.05 9.61
CA THR A 118 -1.40 -24.23 9.73
C THR A 118 -0.47 -24.12 10.93
N GLU A 119 0.10 -22.95 11.17
CA GLU A 119 0.92 -22.67 12.37
C GLU A 119 0.09 -22.85 13.64
N LYS A 120 -1.08 -22.23 13.75
CA LYS A 120 -1.98 -22.38 14.90
C LYS A 120 -2.42 -23.83 15.15
N LEU A 121 -2.64 -24.63 14.10
CA LEU A 121 -2.96 -26.06 14.23
C LEU A 121 -1.76 -26.85 14.77
N LYS A 122 -0.52 -26.57 14.33
CA LYS A 122 0.70 -27.17 14.87
C LYS A 122 0.92 -26.81 16.33
N ASP A 123 0.73 -25.54 16.69
CA ASP A 123 0.93 -25.06 18.06
C ASP A 123 0.03 -25.75 19.08
N CYS A 124 -1.11 -26.31 18.63
CA CYS A 124 -2.03 -27.04 19.49
C CYS A 124 -2.05 -28.57 19.26
N ASP A 125 -1.11 -29.15 18.49
CA ASP A 125 -1.06 -30.60 18.25
C ASP A 125 -0.82 -31.39 19.54
N TRP A 126 -0.07 -30.84 20.49
CA TRP A 126 0.17 -31.45 21.80
C TRP A 126 -1.12 -31.75 22.60
N THR A 127 -2.22 -31.01 22.32
CA THR A 127 -3.52 -31.23 22.98
C THR A 127 -4.22 -32.50 22.53
N GLN A 128 -3.75 -33.11 21.44
CA GLN A 128 -4.35 -34.31 20.83
C GLN A 128 -3.68 -35.61 21.28
N ILE A 129 -2.53 -35.56 21.98
CA ILE A 129 -1.86 -36.74 22.46
C ILE A 129 -2.64 -37.38 23.64
N ALA A 130 -2.45 -38.70 23.84
CA ALA A 130 -3.33 -39.46 24.72
C ALA A 130 -3.21 -39.05 26.21
N ASP A 131 -2.02 -38.67 26.65
CA ASP A 131 -1.67 -38.25 28.02
C ASP A 131 -1.75 -36.74 28.25
N SER A 132 -2.24 -35.99 27.29
CA SER A 132 -2.48 -34.56 27.48
C SER A 132 -3.54 -34.27 28.53
N THR A 133 -3.25 -33.32 29.41
CA THR A 133 -4.16 -32.83 30.46
C THR A 133 -5.11 -31.72 29.96
N ALA A 134 -5.04 -31.36 28.67
CA ALA A 134 -5.87 -30.35 28.08
C ALA A 134 -7.35 -30.76 27.99
N ASP A 135 -8.26 -29.77 28.05
CA ASP A 135 -9.69 -30.00 27.74
C ASP A 135 -9.84 -30.40 26.28
N LYS A 136 -9.91 -31.72 26.04
CA LYS A 136 -9.99 -32.27 24.67
C LYS A 136 -11.18 -31.76 23.87
N THR A 137 -12.32 -31.49 24.52
CA THR A 137 -13.55 -31.02 23.86
C THR A 137 -13.38 -29.58 23.41
N ALA A 138 -12.92 -28.70 24.28
CA ALA A 138 -12.67 -27.29 23.96
C ALA A 138 -11.62 -27.17 22.85
N TRP A 139 -10.50 -27.89 22.95
CA TRP A 139 -9.45 -27.88 21.90
C TRP A 139 -9.91 -28.50 20.58
N ALA A 140 -10.75 -29.52 20.58
CA ALA A 140 -11.32 -30.07 19.35
C ALA A 140 -12.22 -29.04 18.63
N THR A 141 -13.03 -28.32 19.41
CA THR A 141 -13.88 -27.23 18.86
C THR A 141 -13.04 -26.11 18.25
N TYR A 142 -12.01 -25.64 18.96
CA TYR A 142 -11.07 -24.65 18.47
C TYR A 142 -10.39 -25.09 17.17
N ARG A 143 -9.87 -26.32 17.14
CA ARG A 143 -9.21 -26.89 15.96
C ARG A 143 -10.14 -27.03 14.77
N GLN A 144 -11.42 -27.36 15.03
CA GLN A 144 -12.42 -27.41 13.95
C GLN A 144 -12.70 -26.00 13.40
N ALA A 145 -12.88 -25.00 14.25
CA ALA A 145 -13.06 -23.62 13.85
C ALA A 145 -11.86 -23.09 13.02
N LEU A 146 -10.62 -23.50 13.38
CA LEU A 146 -9.44 -23.20 12.57
C LEU A 146 -9.50 -23.85 11.17
N ARG A 147 -9.97 -25.11 11.06
CA ARG A 147 -10.11 -25.76 9.75
C ARG A 147 -11.15 -25.05 8.87
N ASP A 148 -12.21 -24.55 9.48
CA ASP A 148 -13.33 -23.93 8.79
C ASP A 148 -13.10 -22.45 8.47
N ILE A 149 -11.98 -21.84 8.92
CA ILE A 149 -11.68 -20.41 8.74
C ILE A 149 -11.73 -19.95 7.28
N THR A 150 -11.41 -20.84 6.33
CA THR A 150 -11.44 -20.52 4.91
C THR A 150 -12.83 -20.51 4.30
N ALA A 151 -13.83 -21.01 5.03
CA ALA A 151 -15.24 -20.93 4.68
C ALA A 151 -15.97 -19.82 5.47
N ALA A 152 -15.29 -19.14 6.39
CA ALA A 152 -15.86 -18.09 7.19
C ALA A 152 -16.24 -16.87 6.35
N SER A 153 -17.30 -16.18 6.78
CA SER A 153 -17.69 -14.91 6.17
C SER A 153 -16.54 -13.91 6.28
N GLY A 154 -16.30 -13.17 5.20
CA GLY A 154 -15.23 -12.19 5.13
C GLY A 154 -13.84 -12.76 4.80
N PHE A 155 -13.71 -14.06 4.55
CA PHE A 155 -12.45 -14.63 4.05
C PHE A 155 -12.11 -14.03 2.67
N PRO A 156 -10.87 -13.65 2.43
CA PRO A 156 -9.68 -13.77 3.28
C PRO A 156 -9.35 -12.52 4.11
N TRP A 157 -10.19 -11.46 4.11
CA TRP A 157 -9.82 -10.13 4.61
C TRP A 157 -10.34 -9.81 6.01
N THR A 158 -11.60 -10.16 6.29
CA THR A 158 -12.31 -9.69 7.49
C THR A 158 -12.84 -10.83 8.39
N MET A 159 -12.36 -12.07 8.18
CA MET A 159 -12.70 -13.19 9.05
C MET A 159 -12.14 -12.99 10.47
N THR A 160 -12.82 -13.54 11.46
CA THR A 160 -12.39 -13.55 12.86
C THR A 160 -11.71 -14.86 13.22
N TRP A 161 -10.53 -14.80 13.83
CA TRP A 161 -9.85 -15.99 14.34
C TRP A 161 -10.55 -16.51 15.58
N PRO A 162 -10.68 -17.85 15.76
CA PRO A 162 -11.21 -18.41 16.99
C PRO A 162 -10.26 -18.15 18.17
N GLU A 163 -10.84 -17.97 19.35
CA GLU A 163 -10.08 -17.81 20.58
C GLU A 163 -9.59 -19.18 21.07
N THR A 164 -8.37 -19.19 21.60
CA THR A 164 -7.78 -20.40 22.23
C THR A 164 -8.48 -20.73 23.53
N PRO A 165 -8.79 -22.00 23.81
CA PRO A 165 -9.37 -22.43 25.09
C PRO A 165 -8.49 -22.19 26.29
#